data_3e28ff7129e18d1f25423daeead1dae7
#
_entry.id   3e28ff7129e18d1f25423daeead1dae7
#
_cell.length_a   1.000
_cell.length_b   1.000
_cell.length_c   1.000
_cell.angle_alpha   90.00
_cell.angle_beta   90.00
_cell.angle_gamma   90.00
#
_symmetry.space_group_name_H-M   'P 1'
#
loop_
_entity.id
_entity.type
_entity.pdbx_description
1 polymer ?
#
loop_
_entity_poly.entity_id
_entity_poly.type
_entity_poly.pdbx_seq_one_letter_code
_entity_poly.pdbx_strand_id
1 'polypeptide(L)'
;MTTPTPPTPQPPLAAAPEPLFDGHDGLFLDALHGVERYGEYGMGQSTRAVAQSTAARIQAVDTSLAWRDRVWADLDDAARSRTSLLHVDLGPVGNWGFPKSYERRDAIPDYLAGPWIQDFDPQLVLVDGRFRVACFLTCLLNATPGTRILFDD
;
A
#
# COMPACT_ATOMS: atom_id res chain seq x y z
N MET A 1 30.20 10.35 52.42
CA MET A 1 30.59 9.81 51.08
C MET A 1 29.33 9.26 50.42
N THR A 2 28.73 10.01 49.52
CA THR A 2 27.53 9.60 48.78
C THR A 2 28.00 8.93 47.50
N THR A 3 27.68 7.64 47.36
CA THR A 3 27.92 6.86 46.12
C THR A 3 26.99 7.37 45.00
N PRO A 4 27.52 7.65 43.81
CA PRO A 4 26.68 8.08 42.69
C PRO A 4 25.80 6.89 42.21
N THR A 5 24.50 7.17 42.02
CA THR A 5 23.55 6.24 41.42
C THR A 5 23.95 5.94 39.97
N PRO A 6 24.00 4.68 39.54
CA PRO A 6 24.29 4.36 38.13
C PRO A 6 23.20 4.91 37.20
N PRO A 7 23.55 5.33 35.98
CA PRO A 7 22.58 5.84 35.03
C PRO A 7 21.60 4.74 34.65
N THR A 8 20.31 5.09 34.57
CA THR A 8 19.24 4.23 34.09
C THR A 8 19.54 3.81 32.64
N PRO A 9 19.45 2.52 32.28
CA PRO A 9 19.65 2.10 30.90
C PRO A 9 18.63 2.80 30.01
N GLN A 10 19.13 3.48 28.95
CA GLN A 10 18.27 4.01 27.90
C GLN A 10 17.58 2.85 27.18
N PRO A 11 16.27 2.98 26.87
CA PRO A 11 15.62 1.99 26.01
C PRO A 11 16.35 1.92 24.65
N PRO A 12 16.42 0.74 24.03
CA PRO A 12 17.06 0.59 22.73
C PRO A 12 16.41 1.57 21.76
N LEU A 13 17.24 2.28 20.97
CA LEU A 13 16.75 3.10 19.84
C LEU A 13 15.80 2.23 19.02
N ALA A 14 14.60 2.76 18.74
CA ALA A 14 13.69 2.11 17.81
C ALA A 14 14.46 1.84 16.52
N ALA A 15 14.41 0.59 16.02
CA ALA A 15 15.04 0.24 14.76
C ALA A 15 14.53 1.21 13.67
N ALA A 16 15.44 1.73 12.86
CA ALA A 16 15.05 2.55 11.71
C ALA A 16 14.01 1.76 10.89
N PRO A 17 12.95 2.40 10.36
CA PRO A 17 11.97 1.70 9.55
C PRO A 17 12.69 1.04 8.38
N GLU A 18 12.32 -0.22 8.08
CA GLU A 18 12.86 -0.91 6.92
C GLU A 18 12.52 -0.14 5.65
N PRO A 19 13.47 -0.02 4.69
CA PRO A 19 13.23 0.68 3.45
C PRO A 19 12.08 0.01 2.67
N LEU A 20 11.24 0.83 2.02
CA LEU A 20 10.08 0.35 1.27
C LEU A 20 10.50 -0.22 -0.10
N PHE A 21 11.48 0.42 -0.76
CA PHE A 21 11.90 0.15 -2.13
C PHE A 21 13.43 0.08 -2.23
N ASP A 22 14.04 -0.90 -1.59
CA ASP A 22 15.49 -1.14 -1.59
C ASP A 22 16.34 0.13 -1.39
N GLY A 23 15.86 1.09 -0.60
CA GLY A 23 16.53 2.37 -0.33
C GLY A 23 16.16 3.51 -1.29
N HIS A 24 15.23 3.31 -2.22
CA HIS A 24 14.74 4.33 -3.17
C HIS A 24 13.47 5.04 -2.69
N ASP A 25 13.18 5.03 -1.41
CA ASP A 25 11.96 5.59 -0.78
C ASP A 25 11.77 7.08 -1.08
N GLY A 26 12.85 7.83 -1.34
CA GLY A 26 12.79 9.26 -1.60
C GLY A 26 11.85 9.64 -2.75
N LEU A 27 11.89 8.91 -3.87
CA LEU A 27 11.01 9.15 -5.02
C LEU A 27 9.54 8.97 -4.63
N PHE A 28 9.23 7.92 -3.88
CA PHE A 28 7.88 7.64 -3.42
C PHE A 28 7.38 8.71 -2.44
N LEU A 29 8.20 9.05 -1.46
CA LEU A 29 7.86 10.07 -0.46
C LEU A 29 7.68 11.46 -1.12
N ASP A 30 8.52 11.81 -2.08
CA ASP A 30 8.39 13.06 -2.84
C ASP A 30 7.09 13.06 -3.67
N ALA A 31 6.73 11.93 -4.24
CA ALA A 31 5.48 11.79 -5.00
C ALA A 31 4.22 11.89 -4.12
N LEU A 32 4.32 11.66 -2.81
CA LEU A 32 3.19 11.79 -1.89
C LEU A 32 2.86 13.24 -1.51
N HIS A 33 3.75 14.20 -1.78
CA HIS A 33 3.50 15.59 -1.42
C HIS A 33 2.23 16.13 -2.12
N GLY A 34 1.28 16.63 -1.31
CA GLY A 34 0.04 17.20 -1.80
C GLY A 34 -0.98 16.19 -2.32
N VAL A 35 -0.77 14.89 -2.10
CA VAL A 35 -1.72 13.84 -2.47
C VAL A 35 -2.84 13.76 -1.44
N GLU A 36 -4.07 13.90 -1.92
CA GLU A 36 -5.29 13.74 -1.14
C GLU A 36 -5.98 12.38 -1.39
N ARG A 37 -5.72 11.77 -2.56
CA ARG A 37 -6.28 10.48 -2.97
C ARG A 37 -5.17 9.60 -3.53
N TYR A 38 -4.90 8.50 -2.85
CA TYR A 38 -3.85 7.54 -3.16
C TYR A 38 -4.46 6.19 -3.52
N GLY A 39 -4.13 5.67 -4.69
CA GLY A 39 -4.50 4.34 -5.16
C GLY A 39 -3.31 3.37 -5.11
N GLU A 40 -3.57 2.08 -4.85
CA GLU A 40 -2.48 1.10 -4.76
C GLU A 40 -2.92 -0.28 -5.23
N TYR A 41 -2.10 -0.90 -6.06
CA TYR A 41 -2.13 -2.32 -6.36
C TYR A 41 -1.04 -3.04 -5.57
N GLY A 42 -1.45 -3.97 -4.70
CA GLY A 42 -0.57 -4.58 -3.71
C GLY A 42 -0.59 -3.83 -2.39
N MET A 43 -0.91 -4.51 -1.30
CA MET A 43 -0.94 -3.91 0.03
C MET A 43 0.29 -4.33 0.83
N GLY A 44 0.87 -3.38 1.57
CA GLY A 44 2.02 -3.73 2.37
C GLY A 44 2.55 -2.59 3.22
N GLN A 45 3.86 -2.47 3.24
CA GLN A 45 4.54 -1.42 4.00
C GLN A 45 4.28 -0.03 3.40
N SER A 46 4.16 0.09 2.07
CA SER A 46 3.80 1.31 1.37
C SER A 46 2.43 1.84 1.80
N THR A 47 1.40 0.98 1.83
CA THR A 47 0.06 1.34 2.33
C THR A 47 0.11 1.91 3.74
N ARG A 48 0.86 1.23 4.65
CA ARG A 48 1.04 1.69 6.03
C ARG A 48 1.77 3.03 6.11
N ALA A 49 2.84 3.18 5.32
CA ALA A 49 3.61 4.41 5.27
C ALA A 49 2.75 5.60 4.85
N VAL A 50 1.93 5.45 3.79
CA VAL A 50 0.98 6.49 3.36
C VAL A 50 -0.04 6.80 4.46
N ALA A 51 -0.61 5.76 5.09
CA ALA A 51 -1.58 5.93 6.15
C ALA A 51 -1.03 6.66 7.38
N GLN A 52 0.24 6.47 7.71
CA GLN A 52 0.90 7.06 8.87
C GLN A 52 1.48 8.45 8.59
N SER A 53 1.94 8.70 7.36
CA SER A 53 2.66 9.94 7.03
C SER A 53 1.80 11.00 6.34
N THR A 54 0.58 10.68 5.91
CA THR A 54 -0.30 11.59 5.16
C THR A 54 -1.72 11.60 5.71
N ALA A 55 -2.51 12.58 5.30
CA ALA A 55 -3.97 12.62 5.51
C ALA A 55 -4.76 12.12 4.28
N ALA A 56 -4.09 11.54 3.28
CA ALA A 56 -4.72 11.09 2.05
C ALA A 56 -5.79 10.01 2.30
N ARG A 57 -6.85 10.02 1.52
CA ARG A 57 -7.75 8.88 1.37
C ARG A 57 -7.02 7.80 0.59
N ILE A 58 -7.13 6.55 1.05
CA ILE A 58 -6.40 5.42 0.47
C ILE A 58 -7.39 4.41 -0.07
N GLN A 59 -7.14 3.94 -1.29
CA GLN A 59 -7.86 2.83 -1.88
C GLN A 59 -6.87 1.84 -2.45
N ALA A 60 -6.71 0.70 -1.77
CA ALA A 60 -5.75 -0.31 -2.12
C ALA A 60 -6.42 -1.66 -2.37
N VAL A 61 -5.87 -2.45 -3.30
CA VAL A 61 -6.36 -3.79 -3.65
C VAL A 61 -5.25 -4.83 -3.54
N ASP A 62 -5.59 -6.00 -3.01
CA ASP A 62 -4.67 -7.16 -2.96
C ASP A 62 -5.41 -8.48 -3.21
N THR A 63 -4.67 -9.50 -3.60
CA THR A 63 -5.14 -10.88 -3.76
C THR A 63 -4.95 -11.72 -2.50
N SER A 64 -4.24 -11.21 -1.50
CA SER A 64 -3.96 -11.88 -0.24
C SER A 64 -4.78 -11.31 0.91
N LEU A 65 -5.73 -12.10 1.39
CA LEU A 65 -6.52 -11.76 2.58
C LEU A 65 -5.62 -11.52 3.80
N ALA A 66 -4.57 -12.34 3.94
CA ALA A 66 -3.64 -12.23 5.06
C ALA A 66 -2.87 -10.89 5.07
N TRP A 67 -2.50 -10.38 3.89
CA TRP A 67 -1.89 -9.05 3.78
C TRP A 67 -2.87 -7.94 4.11
N ARG A 68 -4.09 -8.00 3.57
CA ARG A 68 -5.16 -7.06 3.89
C ARG A 68 -5.39 -6.97 5.41
N ASP A 69 -5.52 -8.10 6.07
CA ASP A 69 -5.79 -8.16 7.52
C ASP A 69 -4.61 -7.63 8.34
N ARG A 70 -3.37 -7.95 7.93
CA ARG A 70 -2.16 -7.41 8.59
C ARG A 70 -2.08 -5.89 8.46
N VAL A 71 -2.25 -5.35 7.25
CA VAL A 71 -2.24 -3.90 7.05
C VAL A 71 -3.34 -3.24 7.87
N TRP A 72 -4.56 -3.78 7.83
CA TRP A 72 -5.69 -3.25 8.60
C TRP A 72 -5.44 -3.22 10.11
N ALA A 73 -4.82 -4.26 10.66
CA ALA A 73 -4.50 -4.34 12.08
C ALA A 73 -3.50 -3.25 12.54
N ASP A 74 -2.59 -2.84 11.65
CA ASP A 74 -1.56 -1.84 11.93
C ASP A 74 -2.06 -0.38 11.78
N LEU A 75 -3.29 -0.16 11.29
CA LEU A 75 -3.89 1.16 11.15
C LEU A 75 -4.61 1.57 12.43
N ASP A 76 -4.43 2.84 12.84
CA ASP A 76 -5.25 3.46 13.87
C ASP A 76 -6.66 3.84 13.34
N ASP A 77 -7.55 4.28 14.22
CA ASP A 77 -8.93 4.60 13.85
C ASP A 77 -9.01 5.79 12.86
N ALA A 78 -8.13 6.76 12.96
CA ALA A 78 -8.08 7.90 12.06
C ALA A 78 -7.68 7.46 10.64
N ALA A 79 -6.65 6.60 10.52
CA ALA A 79 -6.24 6.02 9.25
C ALA A 79 -7.32 5.09 8.66
N ARG A 80 -7.95 4.23 9.49
CA ARG A 80 -9.04 3.35 9.06
C ARG A 80 -10.22 4.11 8.47
N SER A 81 -10.58 5.26 9.06
CA SER A 81 -11.74 6.06 8.60
C SER A 81 -11.61 6.58 7.16
N ARG A 82 -10.39 6.62 6.60
CA ARG A 82 -10.06 7.14 5.25
C ARG A 82 -9.41 6.11 4.34
N THR A 83 -9.33 4.84 4.78
CA THR A 83 -8.68 3.76 4.04
C THR A 83 -9.68 2.68 3.66
N SER A 84 -9.71 2.34 2.38
CA SER A 84 -10.43 1.20 1.83
C SER A 84 -9.42 0.15 1.38
N LEU A 85 -9.48 -1.04 1.98
CA LEU A 85 -8.64 -2.19 1.61
C LEU A 85 -9.51 -3.27 0.98
N LEU A 86 -9.41 -3.43 -0.33
CA LEU A 86 -10.16 -4.40 -1.10
C LEU A 86 -9.35 -5.71 -1.24
N HIS A 87 -9.94 -6.82 -0.80
CA HIS A 87 -9.42 -8.14 -1.12
C HIS A 87 -10.20 -8.71 -2.29
N VAL A 88 -9.49 -9.12 -3.36
CA VAL A 88 -10.07 -9.84 -4.50
C VAL A 88 -9.60 -11.29 -4.46
N ASP A 89 -10.54 -12.19 -4.23
CA ASP A 89 -10.28 -13.62 -4.13
C ASP A 89 -10.04 -14.22 -5.53
N LEU A 90 -8.78 -14.48 -5.86
CA LEU A 90 -8.36 -15.17 -7.08
C LEU A 90 -8.07 -16.67 -6.85
N GLY A 91 -8.63 -17.26 -5.79
CA GLY A 91 -8.37 -18.61 -5.36
C GLY A 91 -7.11 -18.74 -4.49
N PRO A 92 -6.58 -19.96 -4.30
CA PRO A 92 -5.38 -20.15 -3.53
C PRO A 92 -4.21 -19.33 -4.08
N VAL A 93 -3.55 -18.56 -3.21
CA VAL A 93 -2.37 -17.78 -3.55
C VAL A 93 -1.10 -18.40 -2.97
N GLY A 94 0.01 -18.18 -3.64
CA GLY A 94 1.36 -18.51 -3.17
C GLY A 94 2.04 -17.30 -2.55
N ASN A 95 3.37 -17.32 -2.57
CA ASN A 95 4.19 -16.21 -2.12
C ASN A 95 3.79 -14.91 -2.87
N TRP A 96 3.81 -13.80 -2.16
CA TRP A 96 3.51 -12.49 -2.73
C TRP A 96 2.12 -12.36 -3.39
N GLY A 97 1.14 -13.16 -2.95
CA GLY A 97 -0.22 -13.12 -3.50
C GLY A 97 -0.36 -13.68 -4.92
N PHE A 98 0.62 -14.47 -5.42
CA PHE A 98 0.56 -15.04 -6.76
C PHE A 98 -0.51 -16.14 -6.85
N PRO A 99 -1.54 -16.02 -7.72
CA PRO A 99 -2.56 -17.06 -7.87
C PRO A 99 -1.94 -18.39 -8.32
N LYS A 100 -2.32 -19.49 -7.66
CA LYS A 100 -1.83 -20.84 -7.99
C LYS A 100 -2.57 -21.47 -9.17
N SER A 101 -3.71 -20.93 -9.56
CA SER A 101 -4.50 -21.40 -10.70
C SER A 101 -5.24 -20.24 -11.36
N TYR A 102 -5.82 -20.49 -12.53
CA TYR A 102 -6.67 -19.53 -13.27
C TYR A 102 -8.17 -19.82 -13.10
N GLU A 103 -8.56 -20.61 -12.12
CA GLU A 103 -9.97 -20.97 -11.89
C GLU A 103 -10.85 -19.74 -11.60
N ARG A 104 -10.28 -18.73 -10.94
CA ARG A 104 -10.97 -17.48 -10.58
C ARG A 104 -10.51 -16.27 -11.44
N ARG A 105 -10.08 -16.53 -12.67
CA ARG A 105 -9.64 -15.46 -13.59
C ARG A 105 -10.72 -14.45 -13.92
N ASP A 106 -11.98 -14.82 -13.77
CA ASP A 106 -13.14 -13.95 -13.95
C ASP A 106 -13.19 -12.80 -12.93
N ALA A 107 -12.51 -12.94 -11.78
CA ALA A 107 -12.37 -11.86 -10.79
C ALA A 107 -11.14 -10.94 -11.04
N ILE A 108 -10.30 -11.22 -12.05
CA ILE A 108 -9.17 -10.32 -12.39
C ILE A 108 -9.64 -8.89 -12.73
N PRO A 109 -10.73 -8.66 -13.49
CA PRO A 109 -11.24 -7.32 -13.73
C PRO A 109 -11.56 -6.55 -12.45
N ASP A 110 -12.07 -7.20 -11.40
CA ASP A 110 -12.35 -6.55 -10.10
C ASP A 110 -11.05 -6.10 -9.42
N TYR A 111 -9.99 -6.91 -9.52
CA TYR A 111 -8.66 -6.53 -9.03
C TYR A 111 -8.12 -5.31 -9.78
N LEU A 112 -8.21 -5.31 -11.11
CA LEU A 112 -7.74 -4.21 -11.95
C LEU A 112 -8.53 -2.91 -11.69
N ALA A 113 -9.83 -3.03 -11.41
CA ALA A 113 -10.68 -1.88 -11.10
C ALA A 113 -10.45 -1.33 -9.68
N GLY A 114 -9.83 -2.10 -8.77
CA GLY A 114 -9.78 -1.81 -7.34
C GLY A 114 -9.49 -0.36 -6.96
N PRO A 115 -8.40 0.27 -7.42
CA PRO A 115 -8.08 1.67 -7.09
C PRO A 115 -9.01 2.72 -7.71
N TRP A 116 -9.91 2.33 -8.62
CA TRP A 116 -10.75 3.22 -9.44
C TRP A 116 -12.24 3.17 -9.11
N ILE A 117 -12.65 2.27 -8.20
CA ILE A 117 -14.07 2.10 -7.86
C ILE A 117 -14.62 3.34 -7.13
N GLN A 118 -15.96 3.52 -7.21
CA GLN A 118 -16.67 4.59 -6.49
C GLN A 118 -16.19 6.01 -6.86
N ASP A 119 -15.80 6.22 -8.13
CA ASP A 119 -15.30 7.51 -8.63
C ASP A 119 -14.16 8.09 -7.78
N PHE A 120 -13.27 7.20 -7.31
CA PHE A 120 -12.22 7.58 -6.37
C PHE A 120 -11.21 8.56 -6.98
N ASP A 121 -10.89 8.43 -8.26
CA ASP A 121 -10.00 9.30 -9.04
C ASP A 121 -8.67 9.62 -8.31
N PRO A 122 -7.76 8.65 -8.14
CA PRO A 122 -6.52 8.84 -7.41
C PRO A 122 -5.58 9.82 -8.13
N GLN A 123 -4.88 10.66 -7.35
CA GLN A 123 -3.84 11.58 -7.84
C GLN A 123 -2.47 10.92 -7.96
N LEU A 124 -2.27 9.85 -7.21
CA LEU A 124 -1.08 8.99 -7.25
C LEU A 124 -1.52 7.55 -7.17
N VAL A 125 -0.99 6.70 -8.05
CA VAL A 125 -1.19 5.25 -8.02
C VAL A 125 0.15 4.55 -7.95
N LEU A 126 0.31 3.65 -6.98
CA LEU A 126 1.44 2.72 -6.92
C LEU A 126 1.03 1.37 -7.51
N VAL A 127 1.83 0.85 -8.42
CA VAL A 127 1.67 -0.48 -9.03
C VAL A 127 2.80 -1.37 -8.52
N ASP A 128 2.55 -2.07 -7.40
CA ASP A 128 3.48 -3.01 -6.75
C ASP A 128 2.82 -4.36 -6.41
N GLY A 129 1.69 -4.65 -7.02
CA GLY A 129 0.95 -5.90 -6.78
C GLY A 129 1.14 -6.96 -7.86
N ARG A 130 0.08 -7.73 -8.10
CA ARG A 130 0.04 -8.73 -9.16
C ARG A 130 -0.45 -8.12 -10.47
N PHE A 131 -0.17 -8.82 -11.58
CA PHE A 131 -0.60 -8.37 -12.93
C PHE A 131 -0.13 -6.95 -13.27
N ARG A 132 1.06 -6.57 -12.85
CA ARG A 132 1.57 -5.18 -12.91
C ARG A 132 1.38 -4.51 -14.27
N VAL A 133 1.65 -5.22 -15.37
CA VAL A 133 1.44 -4.68 -16.72
C VAL A 133 -0.03 -4.35 -16.97
N ALA A 134 -0.95 -5.26 -16.61
CA ALA A 134 -2.39 -5.03 -16.75
C ALA A 134 -2.86 -3.89 -15.83
N CYS A 135 -2.34 -3.81 -14.59
CA CYS A 135 -2.63 -2.69 -13.68
C CYS A 135 -2.17 -1.36 -14.26
N PHE A 136 -0.95 -1.30 -14.81
CA PHE A 136 -0.42 -0.10 -15.44
C PHE A 136 -1.27 0.34 -16.64
N LEU A 137 -1.66 -0.60 -17.51
CA LEU A 137 -2.54 -0.30 -18.65
C LEU A 137 -3.92 0.18 -18.17
N THR A 138 -4.44 -0.40 -17.09
CA THR A 138 -5.69 0.06 -16.47
C THR A 138 -5.56 1.49 -15.92
N CYS A 139 -4.41 1.82 -15.32
CA CYS A 139 -4.12 3.20 -14.92
C CYS A 139 -4.19 4.15 -16.12
N LEU A 140 -3.57 3.82 -17.25
CA LEU A 140 -3.59 4.67 -18.45
C LEU A 140 -5.00 4.88 -19.03
N LEU A 141 -5.89 3.91 -18.84
CA LEU A 141 -7.28 4.00 -19.32
C LEU A 141 -8.19 4.82 -18.41
N ASN A 142 -7.89 4.87 -17.11
CA ASN A 142 -8.77 5.48 -16.10
C ASN A 142 -8.23 6.79 -15.51
N ALA A 143 -6.91 7.01 -15.60
CA ALA A 143 -6.28 8.18 -15.00
C ALA A 143 -6.75 9.49 -15.64
N THR A 144 -7.05 10.47 -14.80
CA THR A 144 -7.25 11.85 -15.25
C THR A 144 -5.92 12.55 -15.52
N PRO A 145 -5.88 13.58 -16.38
CA PRO A 145 -4.65 14.33 -16.62
C PRO A 145 -4.04 14.86 -15.33
N GLY A 146 -2.76 14.55 -15.09
CA GLY A 146 -2.04 14.92 -13.86
C GLY A 146 -1.93 13.80 -12.83
N THR A 147 -2.64 12.68 -12.98
CA THR A 147 -2.41 11.48 -12.17
C THR A 147 -0.99 10.97 -12.37
N ARG A 148 -0.27 10.76 -11.27
CA ARG A 148 1.06 10.16 -11.27
C ARG A 148 0.95 8.66 -11.04
N ILE A 149 1.75 7.89 -11.78
CA ILE A 149 1.79 6.43 -11.67
C ILE A 149 3.23 6.04 -11.33
N LEU A 150 3.42 5.39 -10.19
CA LEU A 150 4.67 4.76 -9.82
C LEU A 150 4.55 3.26 -10.09
N PHE A 151 5.57 2.71 -10.69
CA PHE A 151 5.63 1.30 -11.04
C PHE A 151 6.88 0.72 -10.40
N ASP A 152 6.69 -0.22 -9.46
CA ASP A 152 7.78 -0.96 -8.84
C ASP A 152 7.93 -2.33 -9.51
N ASP A 153 9.21 -2.75 -9.75
CA ASP A 153 9.52 -3.96 -10.50
C ASP A 153 9.84 -5.16 -9.56
#